data_031f84c82d775336fc0667a0500289e4
#
_entry.id   031f84c82d775336fc0667a0500289e4
#
_cell.length_a   1.000
_cell.length_b   1.000
_cell.length_c   1.000
_cell.angle_alpha   90.00
_cell.angle_beta   90.00
_cell.angle_gamma   90.00
#
_symmetry.space_group_name_H-M   'P 1'
#
loop_
_entity.id
_entity.type
_entity.pdbx_description
1 polymer ?
#
loop_
_entity_poly.entity_id
_entity_poly.type
_entity_poly.pdbx_seq_one_letter_code
_entity_poly.pdbx_strand_id
1 'polypeptide(L)'
;MAIENKVQLVEALFDKLDIEINSFKSNTHLHCLSGCGKCCTKPDIDASPLEFLPWAFHLFLNSQAEEMLKELANKTNTNCQLYRPLSLIDGNFGNCSNYKYRGLICRLFGNAASRDKYGELRLATCKIIKENHQERHRGGRKCIKNNIFMVS
;
A
#
# COMPACT_ATOMS: atom_id res chain seq x y z
N MET A 1 -4.78 5.51 -26.50
CA MET A 1 -4.34 4.24 -25.87
C MET A 1 -5.58 3.56 -25.31
N ALA A 2 -5.80 2.30 -25.66
CA ALA A 2 -6.92 1.52 -25.15
C ALA A 2 -6.82 1.33 -23.63
N ILE A 3 -7.96 1.12 -22.97
CA ILE A 3 -8.00 0.99 -21.51
C ILE A 3 -7.20 -0.24 -21.04
N GLU A 4 -7.28 -1.33 -21.78
CA GLU A 4 -6.56 -2.59 -21.52
C GLU A 4 -5.05 -2.37 -21.48
N ASN A 5 -4.51 -1.58 -22.41
CA ASN A 5 -3.08 -1.26 -22.44
C ASN A 5 -2.66 -0.47 -21.20
N LYS A 6 -3.52 0.45 -20.72
CA LYS A 6 -3.24 1.19 -19.47
C LYS A 6 -3.25 0.27 -18.27
N VAL A 7 -4.21 -0.65 -18.20
CA VAL A 7 -4.28 -1.67 -17.13
C VAL A 7 -3.02 -2.49 -17.11
N GLN A 8 -2.60 -3.04 -18.26
CA GLN A 8 -1.38 -3.85 -18.37
C GLN A 8 -0.13 -3.09 -17.93
N LEU A 9 -0.01 -1.81 -18.29
CA LEU A 9 1.13 -0.97 -17.87
C LEU A 9 1.17 -0.77 -16.35
N VAL A 10 0.01 -0.54 -15.72
CA VAL A 10 -0.07 -0.40 -14.25
C VAL A 10 0.23 -1.72 -13.57
N GLU A 11 -0.30 -2.84 -14.06
CA GLU A 11 -0.02 -4.17 -13.51
C GLU A 11 1.47 -4.51 -13.62
N ALA A 12 2.09 -4.30 -14.78
CA ALA A 12 3.52 -4.53 -14.98
C ALA A 12 4.40 -3.67 -14.04
N LEU A 13 4.00 -2.42 -13.79
CA LEU A 13 4.67 -1.56 -12.81
C LEU A 13 4.54 -2.13 -11.39
N PHE A 14 3.33 -2.58 -11.01
CA PHE A 14 3.09 -3.15 -9.69
C PHE A 14 3.85 -4.45 -9.47
N ASP A 15 3.93 -5.32 -10.47
CA ASP A 15 4.71 -6.56 -10.40
C ASP A 15 6.20 -6.26 -10.20
N LYS A 16 6.74 -5.28 -10.93
CA LYS A 16 8.12 -4.83 -10.74
C LYS A 16 8.35 -4.30 -9.32
N LEU A 17 7.47 -3.44 -8.84
CA LEU A 17 7.56 -2.90 -7.48
C LEU A 17 7.46 -3.99 -6.40
N ASP A 18 6.58 -4.98 -6.58
CA ASP A 18 6.45 -6.08 -5.62
C ASP A 18 7.72 -6.95 -5.55
N ILE A 19 8.41 -7.17 -6.67
CA ILE A 19 9.72 -7.84 -6.69
C ILE A 19 10.74 -7.04 -5.86
N GLU A 20 10.81 -5.75 -6.11
CA GLU A 20 11.72 -4.86 -5.41
C GLU A 20 11.40 -4.78 -3.91
N ILE A 21 10.12 -4.61 -3.53
CA ILE A 21 9.65 -4.59 -2.15
C ILE A 21 10.00 -5.90 -1.43
N ASN A 22 9.83 -7.04 -2.08
CA ASN A 22 10.17 -8.33 -1.50
C ASN A 22 11.68 -8.45 -1.26
N SER A 23 12.51 -7.98 -2.18
CA SER A 23 13.96 -7.91 -2.00
C SER A 23 14.32 -7.01 -0.81
N PHE A 24 13.71 -5.82 -0.71
CA PHE A 24 13.92 -4.92 0.42
C PHE A 24 13.53 -5.56 1.76
N LYS A 25 12.35 -6.20 1.82
CA LYS A 25 11.89 -6.90 3.02
C LYS A 25 12.82 -8.04 3.43
N SER A 26 13.31 -8.82 2.48
CA SER A 26 14.27 -9.91 2.72
C SER A 26 15.59 -9.41 3.31
N ASN A 27 16.06 -8.25 2.83
CA ASN A 27 17.33 -7.67 3.29
C ASN A 27 17.22 -6.94 4.63
N THR A 28 16.06 -6.32 4.91
CA THR A 28 15.88 -5.48 6.11
C THR A 28 15.07 -6.16 7.20
N HIS A 29 14.32 -7.21 6.86
CA HIS A 29 13.32 -7.83 7.72
C HIS A 29 12.27 -6.84 8.28
N LEU A 30 12.08 -5.70 7.61
CA LEU A 30 11.03 -4.74 7.93
C LEU A 30 9.71 -5.19 7.32
N HIS A 31 8.70 -5.35 8.14
CA HIS A 31 7.36 -5.71 7.70
C HIS A 31 6.32 -5.15 8.68
N CYS A 32 5.11 -5.01 8.20
CA CYS A 32 3.97 -4.65 9.02
C CYS A 32 3.55 -5.86 9.87
N LEU A 33 2.96 -5.61 11.03
CA LEU A 33 2.37 -6.67 11.85
C LEU A 33 1.23 -7.35 11.07
N SER A 34 1.16 -8.67 11.17
CA SER A 34 0.03 -9.42 10.62
C SER A 34 -1.28 -8.96 11.24
N GLY A 35 -2.29 -8.76 10.40
CA GLY A 35 -3.60 -8.29 10.84
C GLY A 35 -3.66 -6.81 11.25
N CYS A 36 -2.63 -6.00 11.02
CA CYS A 36 -2.68 -4.58 11.28
C CYS A 36 -3.40 -3.84 10.15
N GLY A 37 -4.58 -3.29 10.44
CA GLY A 37 -5.38 -2.48 9.53
C GLY A 37 -5.30 -0.97 9.75
N LYS A 38 -4.42 -0.49 10.62
CA LYS A 38 -4.38 0.91 11.06
C LYS A 38 -4.23 1.93 9.93
N CYS A 39 -3.48 1.64 8.89
CA CYS A 39 -3.37 2.52 7.72
C CYS A 39 -4.65 2.52 6.88
N CYS A 40 -5.43 1.41 6.87
CA CYS A 40 -6.69 1.30 6.14
C CYS A 40 -7.85 2.06 6.79
N THR A 41 -7.71 2.47 8.04
CA THR A 41 -8.70 3.28 8.77
C THR A 41 -8.35 4.77 8.79
N LYS A 42 -7.26 5.18 8.13
CA LYS A 42 -6.87 6.58 8.01
C LYS A 42 -7.67 7.27 6.90
N PRO A 43 -8.33 8.42 7.18
CA PRO A 43 -9.10 9.14 6.18
C PRO A 43 -8.25 9.89 5.15
N ASP A 44 -7.02 10.25 5.50
CA ASP A 44 -6.18 11.21 4.75
C ASP A 44 -5.11 10.48 3.90
N ILE A 45 -5.51 9.43 3.18
CA ILE A 45 -4.60 8.74 2.26
C ILE A 45 -5.02 9.07 0.84
N ASP A 46 -4.24 9.95 0.22
CA ASP A 46 -4.41 10.29 -1.19
C ASP A 46 -3.89 9.18 -2.10
N ALA A 47 -4.64 8.89 -3.15
CA ALA A 47 -4.27 7.95 -4.17
C ALA A 47 -4.80 8.41 -5.54
N SER A 48 -4.03 8.12 -6.58
CA SER A 48 -4.45 8.41 -7.95
C SER A 48 -5.51 7.40 -8.43
N PRO A 49 -6.54 7.82 -9.18
CA PRO A 49 -7.46 6.89 -9.83
C PRO A 49 -6.76 5.84 -10.70
N LEU A 50 -5.61 6.19 -11.28
CA LEU A 50 -4.82 5.28 -12.11
C LEU A 50 -4.31 4.06 -11.32
N GLU A 51 -4.04 4.21 -10.02
CA GLU A 51 -3.59 3.11 -9.16
C GLU A 51 -4.63 2.02 -8.99
N PHE A 52 -5.91 2.38 -9.06
CA PHE A 52 -7.03 1.47 -8.92
C PHE A 52 -7.63 1.03 -10.26
N LEU A 53 -7.05 1.46 -11.38
CA LEU A 53 -7.52 1.09 -12.71
C LEU A 53 -7.55 -0.43 -12.93
N PRO A 54 -6.53 -1.23 -12.54
CA PRO A 54 -6.60 -2.68 -12.65
C PRO A 54 -7.76 -3.29 -11.85
N TRP A 55 -8.03 -2.77 -10.65
CA TRP A 55 -9.15 -3.23 -9.83
C TRP A 55 -10.50 -2.88 -10.46
N ALA A 56 -10.67 -1.64 -10.89
CA ALA A 56 -11.90 -1.21 -11.56
C ALA A 56 -12.18 -2.02 -12.83
N PHE A 57 -11.15 -2.30 -13.62
CA PHE A 57 -11.26 -3.12 -14.82
C PHE A 57 -11.61 -4.58 -14.47
N HIS A 58 -11.02 -5.14 -13.44
CA HIS A 58 -11.37 -6.46 -12.92
C HIS A 58 -12.85 -6.53 -12.50
N LEU A 59 -13.34 -5.54 -11.75
CA LEU A 59 -14.75 -5.47 -11.36
C LEU A 59 -15.68 -5.36 -12.56
N PHE A 60 -15.30 -4.59 -13.56
CA PHE A 60 -16.06 -4.45 -14.81
C PHE A 60 -16.16 -5.78 -15.55
N LEU A 61 -15.06 -6.48 -15.75
CA LEU A 61 -15.04 -7.78 -16.42
C LEU A 61 -15.85 -8.86 -15.70
N ASN A 62 -15.99 -8.75 -14.38
CA ASN A 62 -16.76 -9.67 -13.55
C ASN A 62 -18.19 -9.20 -13.25
N SER A 63 -18.67 -8.14 -13.94
CA SER A 63 -20.01 -7.57 -13.74
C SER A 63 -20.29 -7.12 -12.28
N GLN A 64 -19.23 -6.72 -11.54
CA GLN A 64 -19.31 -6.28 -10.13
C GLN A 64 -19.19 -4.76 -9.98
N ALA A 65 -18.95 -4.03 -11.09
CA ALA A 65 -18.67 -2.60 -11.03
C ALA A 65 -19.87 -1.77 -10.51
N GLU A 66 -21.09 -2.09 -10.93
CA GLU A 66 -22.29 -1.36 -10.51
C GLU A 66 -22.59 -1.57 -9.01
N GLU A 67 -22.41 -2.78 -8.52
CA GLU A 67 -22.60 -3.09 -7.10
C GLU A 67 -21.57 -2.32 -6.26
N MET A 68 -20.31 -2.34 -6.68
CA MET A 68 -19.24 -1.59 -6.01
C MET A 68 -19.52 -0.08 -6.00
N LEU A 69 -20.03 0.48 -7.09
CA LEU A 69 -20.41 1.90 -7.14
C LEU A 69 -21.52 2.22 -6.15
N LYS A 70 -22.53 1.35 -6.03
CA LYS A 70 -23.59 1.51 -5.02
C LYS A 70 -23.05 1.43 -3.59
N GLU A 71 -22.16 0.48 -3.32
CA GLU A 71 -21.50 0.37 -2.00
C GLU A 71 -20.71 1.64 -1.67
N LEU A 72 -19.93 2.16 -2.61
CA LEU A 72 -19.15 3.39 -2.43
C LEU A 72 -20.05 4.62 -2.20
N ALA A 73 -21.15 4.73 -2.95
CA ALA A 73 -22.10 5.84 -2.81
C ALA A 73 -22.83 5.84 -1.45
N ASN A 74 -23.08 4.66 -0.89
CA ASN A 74 -23.76 4.50 0.40
C ASN A 74 -22.81 4.45 1.60
N LYS A 75 -21.52 4.54 1.36
CA LYS A 75 -20.51 4.43 2.40
C LYS A 75 -20.48 5.65 3.31
N THR A 76 -20.65 5.44 4.62
CA THR A 76 -20.71 6.50 5.62
C THR A 76 -19.41 6.67 6.40
N ASN A 77 -18.50 5.70 6.35
CA ASN A 77 -17.22 5.76 7.04
C ASN A 77 -16.06 6.09 6.07
N THR A 78 -14.94 6.52 6.60
CA THR A 78 -13.74 6.93 5.86
C THR A 78 -12.72 5.82 5.66
N ASN A 79 -13.02 4.59 6.10
CA ASN A 79 -12.12 3.46 5.96
C ASN A 79 -11.89 3.11 4.47
N CYS A 80 -10.76 2.53 4.15
CA CYS A 80 -10.52 1.99 2.82
C CYS A 80 -11.61 0.97 2.42
N GLN A 81 -12.08 1.02 1.17
CA GLN A 81 -13.14 0.11 0.68
C GLN A 81 -12.72 -1.37 0.73
N LEU A 82 -11.44 -1.64 0.57
CA LEU A 82 -10.90 -3.00 0.64
C LEU A 82 -10.60 -3.49 2.06
N TYR A 83 -10.82 -2.64 3.07
CA TYR A 83 -10.57 -3.01 4.46
C TYR A 83 -11.67 -3.94 4.99
N ARG A 84 -11.24 -5.01 5.64
CA ARG A 84 -12.11 -5.94 6.37
C ARG A 84 -11.62 -6.05 7.81
N PRO A 85 -12.39 -5.61 8.80
CA PRO A 85 -12.04 -5.78 10.21
C PRO A 85 -12.03 -7.26 10.60
N LEU A 86 -11.05 -7.66 11.37
CA LEU A 86 -10.91 -9.00 11.95
C LEU A 86 -11.35 -9.04 13.42
N SER A 87 -11.58 -7.87 14.02
CA SER A 87 -12.05 -7.73 15.40
C SER A 87 -13.18 -6.70 15.46
N LEU A 88 -14.20 -7.01 16.24
CA LEU A 88 -15.28 -6.07 16.56
C LEU A 88 -14.88 -5.09 17.68
N ILE A 89 -13.83 -5.42 18.44
CA ILE A 89 -13.37 -4.64 19.59
C ILE A 89 -12.29 -3.64 19.16
N ASP A 90 -11.35 -4.08 18.32
CA ASP A 90 -10.27 -3.23 17.79
C ASP A 90 -10.46 -3.04 16.28
N GLY A 91 -11.00 -1.89 15.90
CA GLY A 91 -11.21 -1.50 14.50
C GLY A 91 -9.91 -1.29 13.71
N ASN A 92 -8.75 -1.30 14.37
CA ASN A 92 -7.44 -1.25 13.68
C ASN A 92 -6.90 -2.64 13.34
N PHE A 93 -7.56 -3.71 13.81
CA PHE A 93 -7.17 -5.08 13.51
C PHE A 93 -8.00 -5.60 12.34
N GLY A 94 -7.34 -5.79 11.21
CA GLY A 94 -8.01 -6.16 9.97
C GLY A 94 -7.04 -6.45 8.83
N ASN A 95 -7.61 -6.76 7.69
CA ASN A 95 -6.83 -7.04 6.48
C ASN A 95 -7.43 -6.35 5.24
N CYS A 96 -6.69 -6.40 4.14
CA CYS A 96 -7.17 -6.00 2.82
C CYS A 96 -7.85 -7.20 2.16
N SER A 97 -9.14 -7.07 1.81
CA SER A 97 -9.90 -8.14 1.15
C SER A 97 -9.38 -8.48 -0.25
N ASN A 98 -8.71 -7.54 -0.89
CA ASN A 98 -8.16 -7.74 -2.22
C ASN A 98 -6.74 -7.18 -2.31
N TYR A 99 -5.81 -7.88 -1.68
CA TYR A 99 -4.42 -7.45 -1.53
C TYR A 99 -3.69 -7.23 -2.85
N LYS A 100 -4.05 -7.97 -3.90
CA LYS A 100 -3.51 -7.82 -5.24
C LYS A 100 -3.73 -6.41 -5.80
N TYR A 101 -4.90 -5.83 -5.55
CA TYR A 101 -5.31 -4.53 -6.11
C TYR A 101 -5.12 -3.34 -5.17
N ARG A 102 -4.29 -3.50 -4.12
CA ARG A 102 -3.93 -2.37 -3.26
C ARG A 102 -3.22 -1.27 -4.05
N GLY A 103 -3.51 -0.02 -3.72
CA GLY A 103 -2.90 1.14 -4.38
C GLY A 103 -1.39 1.26 -4.17
N LEU A 104 -0.77 2.15 -4.90
CA LEU A 104 0.68 2.41 -4.87
C LEU A 104 1.15 2.78 -3.46
N ILE A 105 0.43 3.67 -2.78
CA ILE A 105 0.77 4.09 -1.41
C ILE A 105 0.81 2.90 -0.45
N CYS A 106 -0.12 1.94 -0.58
CA CYS A 106 -0.16 0.75 0.26
C CYS A 106 1.03 -0.20 0.00
N ARG A 107 1.55 -0.22 -1.23
CA ARG A 107 2.74 -1.00 -1.61
C ARG A 107 4.01 -0.38 -1.05
N LEU A 108 4.13 0.93 -1.18
CA LEU A 108 5.33 1.68 -0.81
C LEU A 108 5.44 1.94 0.69
N PHE A 109 4.31 1.99 1.41
CA PHE A 109 4.31 2.31 2.84
C PHE A 109 5.05 1.27 3.66
N GLY A 110 6.10 1.71 4.34
CA GLY A 110 7.03 0.85 5.06
C GLY A 110 8.19 0.31 4.23
N ASN A 111 8.14 0.47 2.91
CA ASN A 111 9.11 -0.09 1.98
C ASN A 111 9.81 0.96 1.10
N ALA A 112 9.36 2.20 1.13
CA ALA A 112 9.92 3.30 0.37
C ALA A 112 10.61 4.33 1.26
N ALA A 113 11.46 5.13 0.67
CA ALA A 113 12.08 6.29 1.30
C ALA A 113 11.88 7.55 0.48
N SER A 114 11.75 8.66 1.15
CA SER A 114 11.78 10.00 0.55
C SER A 114 12.88 10.84 1.17
N ARG A 115 13.32 11.87 0.46
CA ARG A 115 14.23 12.86 1.02
C ARG A 115 13.43 13.87 1.84
N ASP A 116 13.93 14.18 3.02
CA ASP A 116 13.39 15.27 3.83
C ASP A 116 13.92 16.63 3.33
N LYS A 117 13.48 17.71 3.99
CA LYS A 117 13.88 19.09 3.68
C LYS A 117 15.38 19.36 3.78
N TYR A 118 16.14 18.46 4.40
CA TYR A 118 17.60 18.55 4.52
C TYR A 118 18.32 17.61 3.54
N GLY A 119 17.60 16.94 2.65
CA GLY A 119 18.14 15.97 1.70
C GLY A 119 18.41 14.58 2.28
N GLU A 120 18.11 14.36 3.58
CA GLU A 120 18.31 13.07 4.24
C GLU A 120 17.22 12.07 3.88
N LEU A 121 17.62 10.82 3.62
CA LEU A 121 16.68 9.75 3.31
C LEU A 121 15.94 9.28 4.56
N ARG A 122 14.61 9.30 4.48
CA ARG A 122 13.70 8.81 5.52
C ARG A 122 12.76 7.75 4.99
N LEU A 123 12.68 6.65 5.73
CA LEU A 123 11.70 5.59 5.45
C LEU A 123 10.28 6.07 5.72
N ALA A 124 9.38 5.84 4.75
CA ALA A 124 7.95 6.06 4.88
C ALA A 124 7.31 4.94 5.73
N THR A 125 7.50 5.00 7.04
CA THR A 125 7.01 3.97 7.98
C THR A 125 6.10 4.55 9.05
N CYS A 126 5.18 3.73 9.56
CA CYS A 126 4.36 4.11 10.71
C CYS A 126 5.10 3.91 12.05
N LYS A 127 4.50 4.48 13.11
CA LYS A 127 5.02 4.35 14.48
C LYS A 127 5.16 2.89 14.91
N ILE A 128 4.19 2.04 14.56
CA ILE A 128 4.18 0.61 14.91
C ILE A 128 5.39 -0.12 14.31
N ILE A 129 5.70 0.09 13.03
CA ILE A 129 6.88 -0.50 12.39
C ILE A 129 8.16 -0.01 13.07
N LYS A 130 8.23 1.28 13.41
CA LYS A 130 9.40 1.86 14.10
C LYS A 130 9.62 1.25 15.47
N GLU A 131 8.56 1.09 16.27
CA GLU A 131 8.65 0.58 17.64
C GLU A 131 8.95 -0.91 17.68
N ASN A 132 8.31 -1.71 16.84
CA ASN A 132 8.52 -3.16 16.82
C ASN A 132 9.83 -3.59 16.15
N HIS A 133 10.46 -2.72 15.37
CA HIS A 133 11.66 -3.04 14.60
C HIS A 133 12.73 -1.95 14.70
N GLN A 134 12.97 -1.39 15.90
CA GLN A 134 13.88 -0.26 16.08
C GLN A 134 15.28 -0.49 15.48
N GLU A 135 15.90 -1.64 15.76
CA GLU A 135 17.23 -1.97 15.22
C GLU A 135 17.19 -2.21 13.71
N ARG A 136 16.17 -2.93 13.24
CA ARG A 136 15.95 -3.22 11.81
C ARG A 136 15.63 -1.95 11.03
N HIS A 137 14.88 -1.03 11.63
CA HIS A 137 14.59 0.28 11.04
C HIS A 137 15.87 1.12 10.87
N ARG A 138 16.82 1.05 11.80
CA ARG A 138 18.15 1.67 11.67
C ARG A 138 18.97 1.00 10.57
N GLY A 139 18.92 -0.33 10.46
CA GLY A 139 19.55 -1.11 9.38
C GLY A 139 18.94 -0.80 8.02
N GLY A 140 17.62 -0.67 7.93
CA GLY A 140 16.90 -0.29 6.70
C GLY A 140 17.34 1.05 6.13
N ARG A 141 17.64 2.05 6.99
CA ARG A 141 18.22 3.33 6.53
C ARG A 141 19.59 3.17 5.88
N LYS A 142 20.41 2.21 6.32
CA LYS A 142 21.70 1.91 5.69
C LYS A 142 21.50 1.26 4.31
N CYS A 143 20.56 0.34 4.17
CA CYS A 143 20.22 -0.27 2.87
C CYS A 143 19.74 0.78 1.85
N ILE A 144 18.96 1.76 2.28
CA ILE A 144 18.48 2.83 1.39
C ILE A 144 19.61 3.75 0.94
N LYS A 145 20.59 4.06 1.80
CA LYS A 145 21.76 4.85 1.44
C LYS A 145 22.61 4.16 0.37
N ASN A 146 22.51 2.84 0.24
CA ASN A 146 23.22 2.03 -0.75
C ASN A 146 22.41 1.79 -2.05
N ASN A 147 21.48 2.63 -2.41
CA ASN A 147 20.74 2.67 -3.68
C ASN A 147 19.61 1.65 -3.88
N ILE A 148 18.93 1.21 -2.84
CA ILE A 148 17.94 0.15 -3.08
C ILE A 148 16.54 0.68 -3.42
N PHE A 149 16.13 1.88 -3.00
CA PHE A 149 14.80 2.43 -3.35
C PHE A 149 14.72 3.94 -3.20
N MET A 150 14.48 4.65 -4.27
CA MET A 150 14.03 6.04 -4.23
C MET A 150 12.76 6.19 -5.05
N VAL A 151 11.70 6.66 -4.40
CA VAL A 151 10.58 7.28 -5.09
C VAL A 151 10.90 8.77 -5.16
N SER A 152 11.22 9.25 -6.35
CA SER A 152 11.37 10.67 -6.68
C SER A 152 10.01 11.33 -6.77
#